data_bee8c5c19bff7d7e5c31e6008464ffce
#
_entry.id   bee8c5c19bff7d7e5c31e6008464ffce
#
_cell.length_a   1.000
_cell.length_b   1.000
_cell.length_c   1.000
_cell.angle_alpha   90.00
_cell.angle_beta   90.00
_cell.angle_gamma   90.00
#
_symmetry.space_group_name_H-M   'P 1'
#
loop_
_entity.id
_entity.type
_entity.pdbx_description
1 polymer ?
#
loop_
_entity_poly.entity_id
_entity_poly.type
_entity_poly.pdbx_seq_one_letter_code
_entity_poly.pdbx_strand_id
1 'polypeptide(L)'
;MDPEVDVPFEVIGQEPEPDGEGDQPPGENEQPDFFGCQKVDRLLKIARRYDITLSLGDGLRPGSIIDATDRPQIEELLTLGELVQQAWDAGVQVMVEGPGHVPLDQVEMNIRLQKRICHEAPFYVLGPLVTDIAPGYDHIVSAIGGAIAAAAGADFLCYVTPAEHLGLPTIDDVREGLIASKIAAHAADIVKGVKGALDRDLALSRARKKLDWDAQKKLVIDPHKFSEIRKKRRSASKACSMCGEYCAMRIVSRFLDSDGRADDFCF
;
A
#
# COMPACT_ATOMS: atom_id res chain seq x y z
N MET A 1 30.87 -19.82 19.04
CA MET A 1 31.22 -18.68 19.92
C MET A 1 31.83 -17.63 19.00
N ASP A 2 30.98 -16.82 18.39
CA ASP A 2 31.38 -15.64 17.62
C ASP A 2 31.09 -14.39 18.45
N PRO A 3 31.99 -13.41 18.47
CA PRO A 3 31.85 -12.24 19.33
C PRO A 3 30.80 -11.28 18.79
N GLU A 4 29.93 -10.86 19.69
CA GLU A 4 29.01 -9.75 19.52
C GLU A 4 29.74 -8.50 19.01
N VAL A 5 29.37 -7.99 17.85
CA VAL A 5 29.79 -6.70 17.38
C VAL A 5 28.84 -5.67 17.97
N ASP A 6 29.27 -5.10 19.09
CA ASP A 6 28.62 -3.94 19.71
C ASP A 6 28.89 -2.71 18.84
N VAL A 7 27.89 -2.24 18.11
CA VAL A 7 27.97 -0.99 17.35
C VAL A 7 27.39 0.11 18.23
N PRO A 8 28.20 1.02 18.78
CA PRO A 8 27.68 2.11 19.56
C PRO A 8 26.88 3.06 18.67
N PHE A 9 25.64 3.32 19.06
CA PHE A 9 24.83 4.42 18.52
C PHE A 9 25.50 5.74 18.96
N GLU A 10 26.30 6.35 18.09
CA GLU A 10 26.74 7.73 18.30
C GLU A 10 25.53 8.65 18.07
N VAL A 11 25.08 9.23 19.17
CA VAL A 11 24.16 10.38 19.14
C VAL A 11 24.94 11.55 18.53
N ILE A 12 24.62 11.88 17.29
CA ILE A 12 25.22 13.05 16.60
C ILE A 12 24.80 14.32 17.34
N GLY A 13 25.79 14.93 17.97
CA GLY A 13 25.98 16.32 18.27
C GLY A 13 24.78 17.13 18.80
N GLN A 14 24.68 17.27 20.11
CA GLN A 14 24.11 18.50 20.67
C GLN A 14 25.08 19.65 20.38
N GLU A 15 24.68 20.59 19.52
CA GLU A 15 25.33 21.89 19.46
C GLU A 15 25.05 22.61 20.79
N PRO A 16 26.03 23.36 21.37
CA PRO A 16 25.82 24.12 22.59
C PRO A 16 24.75 25.21 22.37
N GLU A 17 23.79 25.23 23.27
CA GLU A 17 22.77 26.30 23.32
C GLU A 17 23.45 27.63 23.55
N PRO A 18 23.04 28.72 22.83
CA PRO A 18 23.45 30.05 23.18
C PRO A 18 22.78 30.46 24.48
N ASP A 19 23.57 31.04 25.37
CA ASP A 19 23.20 31.52 26.69
C ASP A 19 21.92 32.38 26.70
N GLY A 20 20.95 31.94 27.45
CA GLY A 20 20.11 32.72 28.32
C GLY A 20 19.08 33.66 27.73
N GLU A 21 17.86 33.17 27.61
CA GLU A 21 16.68 33.86 28.14
C GLU A 21 15.72 32.74 28.60
N GLY A 22 15.42 32.76 29.90
CA GLY A 22 14.61 31.74 30.54
C GLY A 22 13.20 31.71 29.95
N ASP A 23 12.85 30.61 29.30
CA ASP A 23 11.48 30.28 28.95
C ASP A 23 10.67 30.14 30.23
N GLN A 24 9.80 31.13 30.50
CA GLN A 24 8.75 30.97 31.48
C GLN A 24 7.82 29.84 31.03
N PRO A 25 7.37 28.96 31.94
CA PRO A 25 6.37 27.95 31.56
C PRO A 25 5.12 28.66 31.03
N PRO A 26 4.48 28.15 29.98
CA PRO A 26 3.28 28.75 29.39
C PRO A 26 2.22 28.91 30.48
N GLY A 27 1.55 30.08 30.50
CA GLY A 27 0.50 30.39 31.45
C GLY A 27 -0.65 29.39 31.34
N GLU A 28 -1.33 29.10 32.45
CA GLU A 28 -2.39 28.08 32.60
C GLU A 28 -3.60 28.23 31.65
N ASN A 29 -3.59 29.19 30.72
CA ASN A 29 -4.65 29.42 29.71
C ASN A 29 -4.20 29.38 28.26
N GLU A 30 -2.98 28.99 27.95
CA GLU A 30 -2.59 28.70 26.60
C GLU A 30 -2.98 27.24 26.30
N GLN A 31 -4.02 27.04 25.47
CA GLN A 31 -4.25 25.77 24.85
C GLN A 31 -2.93 25.33 24.16
N PRO A 32 -2.42 24.14 24.44
CA PRO A 32 -1.22 23.69 23.77
C PRO A 32 -1.47 23.78 22.27
N ASP A 33 -0.67 24.62 21.62
CA ASP A 33 -0.64 24.78 20.17
C ASP A 33 -0.12 23.46 19.59
N PHE A 34 -1.00 22.47 19.50
CA PHE A 34 -0.67 21.08 19.15
C PHE A 34 -0.04 21.00 17.77
N PHE A 35 -0.25 22.05 16.94
CA PHE A 35 0.41 22.28 15.65
C PHE A 35 0.79 23.76 15.55
N GLY A 36 1.76 24.21 16.36
CA GLY A 36 2.15 25.62 16.37
C GLY A 36 2.27 26.22 14.97
N CYS A 37 1.34 27.12 14.61
CA CYS A 37 1.27 27.78 13.30
C CYS A 37 2.63 28.34 12.83
N GLN A 38 3.45 28.84 13.77
CA GLN A 38 4.78 29.34 13.49
C GLN A 38 5.77 28.27 12.98
N LYS A 39 5.60 27.01 13.43
CA LYS A 39 6.46 25.90 13.00
C LYS A 39 6.09 25.44 11.58
N VAL A 40 4.80 25.43 11.24
CA VAL A 40 4.32 25.07 9.91
C VAL A 40 4.83 26.04 8.86
N ASP A 41 4.74 27.34 9.09
CA ASP A 41 5.25 28.37 8.16
C ASP A 41 6.75 28.21 7.88
N ARG A 42 7.54 27.89 8.92
CA ARG A 42 8.96 27.62 8.74
C ARG A 42 9.21 26.39 7.91
N LEU A 43 8.47 25.30 8.17
CA LEU A 43 8.55 24.06 7.41
C LEU A 43 8.20 24.28 5.94
N LEU A 44 7.11 25.00 5.66
CA LEU A 44 6.66 25.31 4.29
C LEU A 44 7.72 26.13 3.52
N LYS A 45 8.37 27.12 4.18
CA LYS A 45 9.48 27.86 3.56
C LYS A 45 10.66 26.96 3.18
N ILE A 46 10.99 26.00 4.04
CA ILE A 46 12.07 25.04 3.77
C ILE A 46 11.65 24.11 2.63
N ALA A 47 10.46 23.52 2.71
CA ALA A 47 9.92 22.59 1.71
C ALA A 47 9.90 23.24 0.31
N ARG A 48 9.38 24.46 0.22
CA ARG A 48 9.40 25.25 -1.03
C ARG A 48 10.80 25.51 -1.56
N ARG A 49 11.74 25.89 -0.65
CA ARG A 49 13.13 26.21 -1.06
C ARG A 49 13.85 25.02 -1.67
N TYR A 50 13.58 23.81 -1.17
CA TYR A 50 14.28 22.58 -1.57
C TYR A 50 13.44 21.65 -2.44
N ASP A 51 12.26 22.12 -2.88
CA ASP A 51 11.32 21.32 -3.71
C ASP A 51 10.94 19.98 -3.04
N ILE A 52 10.60 20.04 -1.76
CA ILE A 52 10.23 18.88 -0.94
C ILE A 52 8.72 18.72 -0.95
N THR A 53 8.25 17.51 -1.24
CA THR A 53 6.84 17.13 -1.01
C THR A 53 6.65 16.74 0.44
N LEU A 54 5.63 17.29 1.10
CA LEU A 54 5.27 16.91 2.47
C LEU A 54 4.32 15.71 2.44
N SER A 55 4.52 14.77 3.35
CA SER A 55 3.58 13.70 3.66
C SER A 55 2.96 14.01 5.02
N LEU A 56 1.66 14.35 5.02
CA LEU A 56 0.94 14.85 6.20
C LEU A 56 0.11 13.73 6.83
N GLY A 57 0.19 13.57 8.12
CA GLY A 57 -0.51 12.57 8.90
C GLY A 57 0.49 11.69 9.59
N ASP A 58 0.14 10.67 10.20
CA ASP A 58 -1.07 9.99 10.62
C ASP A 58 -0.86 9.58 12.09
N GLY A 59 -0.65 10.59 12.93
CA GLY A 59 -0.34 10.42 14.36
C GLY A 59 -1.48 9.76 15.15
N LEU A 60 -2.71 9.91 14.69
CA LEU A 60 -3.92 9.37 15.30
C LEU A 60 -4.62 8.33 14.41
N ARG A 61 -3.86 7.70 13.49
CA ARG A 61 -4.40 6.58 12.70
C ARG A 61 -4.82 5.42 13.58
N PRO A 62 -5.89 4.66 13.22
CA PRO A 62 -6.31 3.50 13.99
C PRO A 62 -5.19 2.45 14.10
N GLY A 63 -4.86 2.05 15.32
CA GLY A 63 -3.92 0.96 15.62
C GLY A 63 -4.60 -0.40 15.73
N SER A 64 -5.93 -0.42 15.72
CA SER A 64 -6.78 -1.61 15.68
C SER A 64 -8.09 -1.27 14.98
N ILE A 65 -8.85 -2.28 14.54
CA ILE A 65 -10.16 -2.04 13.90
C ILE A 65 -11.19 -1.39 14.86
N ILE A 66 -10.97 -1.45 16.17
CA ILE A 66 -11.86 -0.83 17.18
C ILE A 66 -11.72 0.70 17.15
N ASP A 67 -10.55 1.21 16.81
CA ASP A 67 -10.25 2.65 16.77
C ASP A 67 -10.64 3.28 15.43
N ALA A 68 -11.07 2.47 14.47
CA ALA A 68 -11.38 2.94 13.12
C ALA A 68 -12.55 3.94 13.12
N THR A 69 -12.36 5.06 12.42
CA THR A 69 -13.38 6.09 12.21
C THR A 69 -13.83 6.72 13.54
N ASP A 70 -12.97 6.65 14.54
CA ASP A 70 -13.22 7.29 15.83
C ASP A 70 -13.03 8.82 15.75
N ARG A 71 -13.35 9.51 16.85
CA ARG A 71 -13.23 10.95 16.89
C ARG A 71 -11.80 11.45 16.70
N PRO A 72 -10.77 10.88 17.33
CA PRO A 72 -9.38 11.29 17.10
C PRO A 72 -8.95 11.19 15.62
N GLN A 73 -9.27 10.11 14.95
CA GLN A 73 -8.96 9.93 13.52
C GLN A 73 -9.63 11.01 12.66
N ILE A 74 -10.90 11.34 12.94
CA ILE A 74 -11.65 12.33 12.16
C ILE A 74 -11.15 13.75 12.45
N GLU A 75 -10.84 14.09 13.71
CA GLU A 75 -10.27 15.40 14.08
C GLU A 75 -8.90 15.62 13.43
N GLU A 76 -8.05 14.59 13.39
CA GLU A 76 -6.78 14.65 12.65
C GLU A 76 -7.04 14.91 11.17
N LEU A 77 -7.97 14.18 10.55
CA LEU A 77 -8.27 14.34 9.13
C LEU A 77 -8.75 15.77 8.79
N LEU A 78 -9.55 16.40 9.65
CA LEU A 78 -9.96 17.79 9.49
C LEU A 78 -8.76 18.73 9.53
N THR A 79 -7.87 18.53 10.49
CA THR A 79 -6.63 19.32 10.62
C THR A 79 -5.72 19.13 9.39
N LEU A 80 -5.61 17.90 8.90
CA LEU A 80 -4.82 17.62 7.69
C LEU A 80 -5.40 18.33 6.46
N GLY A 81 -6.72 18.42 6.34
CA GLY A 81 -7.37 19.20 5.28
C GLY A 81 -6.98 20.69 5.31
N GLU A 82 -6.93 21.29 6.49
CA GLU A 82 -6.45 22.67 6.66
C GLU A 82 -4.97 22.84 6.30
N LEU A 83 -4.13 21.88 6.70
CA LEU A 83 -2.70 21.90 6.40
C LEU A 83 -2.42 21.68 4.90
N VAL A 84 -3.22 20.87 4.22
CA VAL A 84 -3.15 20.71 2.75
C VAL A 84 -3.35 22.05 2.07
N GLN A 85 -4.40 22.80 2.46
CA GLN A 85 -4.67 24.10 1.87
C GLN A 85 -3.54 25.10 2.13
N GLN A 86 -3.02 25.15 3.36
CA GLN A 86 -1.89 26.02 3.70
C GLN A 86 -0.64 25.69 2.90
N ALA A 87 -0.35 24.39 2.68
CA ALA A 87 0.81 23.95 1.89
C ALA A 87 0.65 24.38 0.43
N TRP A 88 -0.51 24.20 -0.17
CA TRP A 88 -0.78 24.61 -1.55
C TRP A 88 -0.71 26.12 -1.73
N ASP A 89 -1.25 26.90 -0.80
CA ASP A 89 -1.16 28.37 -0.82
C ASP A 89 0.30 28.84 -0.73
N ALA A 90 1.15 28.08 -0.03
CA ALA A 90 2.59 28.31 0.01
C ALA A 90 3.35 27.79 -1.22
N GLY A 91 2.69 27.11 -2.16
CA GLY A 91 3.29 26.48 -3.34
C GLY A 91 4.13 25.24 -3.01
N VAL A 92 3.73 24.47 -1.99
CA VAL A 92 4.38 23.23 -1.55
C VAL A 92 3.50 22.04 -1.93
N GLN A 93 4.10 21.01 -2.52
CA GLN A 93 3.43 19.75 -2.81
C GLN A 93 3.18 18.96 -1.53
N VAL A 94 2.01 18.33 -1.45
CA VAL A 94 1.65 17.52 -0.28
C VAL A 94 0.93 16.26 -0.70
N MET A 95 1.08 15.20 0.09
CA MET A 95 0.18 14.06 0.15
C MET A 95 -0.26 13.85 1.60
N VAL A 96 -1.36 13.11 1.79
CA VAL A 96 -1.92 12.81 3.11
C VAL A 96 -1.73 11.33 3.39
N GLU A 97 -1.35 11.00 4.63
CA GLU A 97 -1.25 9.63 5.12
C GLU A 97 -2.48 9.24 5.94
N GLY A 98 -2.75 7.97 6.03
CA GLY A 98 -3.82 7.36 6.84
C GLY A 98 -4.44 6.18 6.13
N PRO A 99 -5.59 5.65 6.55
CA PRO A 99 -5.66 5.03 7.87
C PRO A 99 -4.98 3.66 7.85
N GLY A 100 -4.66 3.12 9.05
CA GLY A 100 -4.09 1.79 9.22
C GLY A 100 -5.17 0.70 9.29
N HIS A 101 -5.62 0.37 10.51
CA HIS A 101 -6.64 -0.66 10.74
C HIS A 101 -8.05 -0.11 10.52
N VAL A 102 -8.76 -0.64 9.53
CA VAL A 102 -10.14 -0.21 9.20
C VAL A 102 -10.97 -1.42 8.80
N PRO A 103 -12.12 -1.69 9.44
CA PRO A 103 -13.02 -2.76 9.02
C PRO A 103 -13.37 -2.64 7.54
N LEU A 104 -13.54 -3.78 6.87
CA LEU A 104 -13.71 -3.87 5.42
C LEU A 104 -14.81 -2.96 4.87
N ASP A 105 -15.93 -2.89 5.56
CA ASP A 105 -17.12 -2.09 5.20
C ASP A 105 -16.92 -0.57 5.37
N GLN A 106 -15.89 -0.15 6.10
CA GLN A 106 -15.57 1.27 6.32
C GLN A 106 -14.44 1.79 5.42
N VAL A 107 -13.72 0.92 4.72
CA VAL A 107 -12.56 1.32 3.89
C VAL A 107 -12.96 2.35 2.84
N GLU A 108 -13.95 2.05 2.00
CA GLU A 108 -14.38 2.96 0.93
C GLU A 108 -14.82 4.32 1.48
N MET A 109 -15.60 4.32 2.57
CA MET A 109 -16.07 5.55 3.21
C MET A 109 -14.92 6.41 3.70
N ASN A 110 -13.91 5.82 4.37
CA ASN A 110 -12.73 6.55 4.84
C ASN A 110 -11.95 7.19 3.68
N ILE A 111 -11.76 6.47 2.57
CA ILE A 111 -11.08 7.02 1.40
C ILE A 111 -11.84 8.22 0.81
N ARG A 112 -13.15 8.07 0.61
CA ARG A 112 -14.01 9.14 0.07
C ARG A 112 -14.07 10.36 0.99
N LEU A 113 -14.07 10.14 2.31
CA LEU A 113 -14.05 11.21 3.31
C LEU A 113 -12.77 12.03 3.23
N GLN A 114 -11.61 11.34 3.20
CA GLN A 114 -10.32 12.02 3.03
C GLN A 114 -10.29 12.85 1.75
N LYS A 115 -10.64 12.26 0.62
CA LYS A 115 -10.65 12.96 -0.66
C LYS A 115 -11.50 14.24 -0.58
N ARG A 116 -12.63 14.17 0.08
CA ARG A 116 -13.52 15.34 0.25
C ARG A 116 -12.95 16.40 1.19
N ILE A 117 -12.42 15.99 2.34
CA ILE A 117 -11.89 16.91 3.37
C ILE A 117 -10.56 17.52 2.93
N CYS A 118 -9.67 16.70 2.34
CA CYS A 118 -8.34 17.12 1.91
C CYS A 118 -8.27 17.56 0.44
N HIS A 119 -9.39 18.01 -0.15
CA HIS A 119 -9.45 18.64 -1.47
C HIS A 119 -8.83 17.81 -2.60
N GLU A 120 -9.05 16.49 -2.61
CA GLU A 120 -8.49 15.53 -3.57
C GLU A 120 -6.96 15.37 -3.50
N ALA A 121 -6.32 15.82 -2.42
CA ALA A 121 -4.88 15.59 -2.22
C ALA A 121 -4.54 14.11 -2.36
N PRO A 122 -3.36 13.76 -2.91
CA PRO A 122 -2.91 12.39 -2.99
C PRO A 122 -2.97 11.69 -1.64
N PHE A 123 -3.50 10.47 -1.60
CA PHE A 123 -3.74 9.72 -0.38
C PHE A 123 -2.90 8.45 -0.33
N TYR A 124 -2.06 8.34 0.70
CA TYR A 124 -1.21 7.21 0.99
C TYR A 124 -1.75 6.45 2.19
N VAL A 125 -2.10 5.18 2.02
CA VAL A 125 -2.74 4.38 3.06
C VAL A 125 -1.87 3.19 3.49
N LEU A 126 -1.91 2.87 4.78
CA LEU A 126 -1.26 1.69 5.35
C LEU A 126 -2.20 0.48 5.24
N GLY A 127 -2.18 -0.17 4.13
CA GLY A 127 -3.11 -1.26 3.86
C GLY A 127 -4.35 -0.78 3.10
N PRO A 128 -5.52 -0.56 3.74
CA PRO A 128 -5.83 -0.78 5.17
C PRO A 128 -5.87 -2.23 5.63
N LEU A 129 -5.59 -2.44 6.91
CA LEU A 129 -5.69 -3.74 7.56
C LEU A 129 -7.13 -3.97 7.99
N VAL A 130 -7.82 -4.93 7.36
CA VAL A 130 -9.28 -5.10 7.49
C VAL A 130 -9.71 -6.03 8.62
N THR A 131 -8.75 -6.63 9.33
CA THR A 131 -8.95 -7.47 10.51
C THR A 131 -7.66 -7.56 11.31
N ASP A 132 -7.77 -7.75 12.64
CA ASP A 132 -6.63 -7.81 13.55
C ASP A 132 -6.24 -9.25 13.94
N ILE A 133 -7.00 -10.27 13.49
CA ILE A 133 -6.82 -11.65 13.96
C ILE A 133 -5.73 -12.44 13.22
N ALA A 134 -5.01 -11.82 12.30
CA ALA A 134 -4.11 -12.52 11.38
C ALA A 134 -2.62 -12.06 11.45
N PRO A 135 -2.00 -11.86 12.63
CA PRO A 135 -0.57 -11.58 12.70
C PRO A 135 0.24 -12.66 11.98
N GLY A 136 1.23 -12.25 11.19
CA GLY A 136 1.99 -13.14 10.30
C GLY A 136 1.42 -13.23 8.88
N TYR A 137 0.20 -12.73 8.68
CA TYR A 137 -0.48 -12.64 7.37
C TYR A 137 -0.93 -11.21 7.05
N ASP A 138 -0.39 -10.21 7.73
CA ASP A 138 -0.77 -8.81 7.59
C ASP A 138 -0.65 -8.30 6.16
N HIS A 139 0.31 -8.80 5.38
CA HIS A 139 0.43 -8.51 3.95
C HIS A 139 -0.78 -8.96 3.11
N ILE A 140 -1.45 -10.05 3.51
CA ILE A 140 -2.70 -10.50 2.87
C ILE A 140 -3.86 -9.61 3.31
N VAL A 141 -3.97 -9.34 4.61
CA VAL A 141 -4.99 -8.45 5.19
C VAL A 141 -4.93 -7.07 4.55
N SER A 142 -3.73 -6.52 4.45
CA SER A 142 -3.42 -5.25 3.78
C SER A 142 -3.77 -5.27 2.29
N ALA A 143 -3.49 -6.36 1.57
CA ALA A 143 -3.83 -6.45 0.16
C ALA A 143 -5.34 -6.44 -0.10
N ILE A 144 -6.15 -7.02 0.81
CA ILE A 144 -7.61 -7.00 0.73
C ILE A 144 -8.12 -5.56 0.87
N GLY A 145 -7.74 -4.88 1.94
CA GLY A 145 -8.15 -3.49 2.18
C GLY A 145 -7.56 -2.53 1.16
N GLY A 146 -6.30 -2.74 0.76
CA GLY A 146 -5.61 -1.93 -0.23
C GLY A 146 -6.26 -1.98 -1.61
N ALA A 147 -6.76 -3.14 -2.04
CA ALA A 147 -7.50 -3.24 -3.30
C ALA A 147 -8.78 -2.40 -3.28
N ILE A 148 -9.52 -2.44 -2.17
CA ILE A 148 -10.75 -1.64 -1.99
C ILE A 148 -10.41 -0.16 -1.90
N ALA A 149 -9.41 0.20 -1.09
CA ALA A 149 -8.97 1.59 -0.92
C ALA A 149 -8.51 2.20 -2.24
N ALA A 150 -7.67 1.51 -3.00
CA ALA A 150 -7.18 1.99 -4.28
C ALA A 150 -8.31 2.10 -5.32
N ALA A 151 -9.24 1.15 -5.35
CA ALA A 151 -10.43 1.24 -6.22
C ALA A 151 -11.35 2.41 -5.83
N ALA A 152 -11.42 2.75 -4.53
CA ALA A 152 -12.20 3.88 -4.02
C ALA A 152 -11.53 5.25 -4.20
N GLY A 153 -10.22 5.31 -4.52
CA GLY A 153 -9.52 6.56 -4.82
C GLY A 153 -8.20 6.80 -4.09
N ALA A 154 -7.69 5.85 -3.29
CA ALA A 154 -6.34 5.96 -2.75
C ALA A 154 -5.30 5.94 -3.89
N ASP A 155 -4.25 6.76 -3.76
CA ASP A 155 -3.23 6.95 -4.79
C ASP A 155 -2.01 6.09 -4.54
N PHE A 156 -1.67 5.85 -3.27
CA PHE A 156 -0.51 5.08 -2.84
C PHE A 156 -0.91 4.03 -1.81
N LEU A 157 -0.34 2.84 -1.96
CA LEU A 157 -0.46 1.76 -0.99
C LEU A 157 0.90 1.53 -0.31
N CYS A 158 0.96 1.68 1.01
CA CYS A 158 2.08 1.17 1.77
C CYS A 158 2.04 -0.37 1.75
N TYR A 159 3.16 -1.01 1.42
CA TYR A 159 3.21 -2.45 1.60
C TYR A 159 3.33 -2.79 3.09
N VAL A 160 2.67 -3.85 3.48
CA VAL A 160 2.76 -4.43 4.82
C VAL A 160 3.40 -5.79 4.70
N THR A 161 4.28 -6.13 5.63
CA THR A 161 5.01 -7.40 5.61
C THR A 161 4.34 -8.47 6.47
N PRO A 162 4.66 -9.78 6.27
CA PRO A 162 4.24 -10.83 7.21
C PRO A 162 4.72 -10.60 8.66
N ALA A 163 5.80 -9.84 8.84
CA ALA A 163 6.38 -9.57 10.14
C ALA A 163 5.73 -8.40 10.89
N GLU A 164 4.78 -7.69 10.25
CA GLU A 164 4.05 -6.59 10.89
C GLU A 164 3.46 -7.02 12.23
N HIS A 165 3.54 -6.16 13.23
CA HIS A 165 3.16 -6.42 14.64
C HIS A 165 3.97 -7.51 15.36
N LEU A 166 4.90 -8.22 14.69
CA LEU A 166 5.66 -9.33 15.28
C LEU A 166 7.16 -9.05 15.42
N GLY A 167 7.74 -8.24 14.52
CA GLY A 167 9.17 -7.93 14.58
C GLY A 167 9.69 -7.22 13.32
N LEU A 168 11.01 -7.03 13.25
CA LEU A 168 11.65 -6.45 12.09
C LEU A 168 11.58 -7.40 10.89
N PRO A 169 11.16 -6.92 9.70
CA PRO A 169 11.03 -7.77 8.54
C PRO A 169 12.40 -8.16 7.95
N THR A 170 12.47 -9.38 7.45
CA THR A 170 13.56 -9.83 6.58
C THR A 170 13.35 -9.33 5.14
N ILE A 171 14.37 -9.50 4.28
CA ILE A 171 14.25 -9.17 2.84
C ILE A 171 13.14 -9.99 2.17
N ASP A 172 12.94 -11.23 2.57
CA ASP A 172 11.88 -12.09 2.04
C ASP A 172 10.49 -11.60 2.48
N ASP A 173 10.34 -11.14 3.73
CA ASP A 173 9.10 -10.54 4.21
C ASP A 173 8.76 -9.25 3.43
N VAL A 174 9.74 -8.39 3.21
CA VAL A 174 9.58 -7.18 2.37
C VAL A 174 9.12 -7.54 0.96
N ARG A 175 9.71 -8.57 0.37
CA ARG A 175 9.33 -9.05 -0.94
C ARG A 175 7.90 -9.58 -0.98
N GLU A 176 7.48 -10.37 0.00
CA GLU A 176 6.11 -10.89 0.12
C GLU A 176 5.12 -9.74 0.23
N GLY A 177 5.38 -8.77 1.12
CA GLY A 177 4.53 -7.58 1.30
C GLY A 177 4.41 -6.74 0.03
N LEU A 178 5.53 -6.49 -0.64
CA LEU A 178 5.55 -5.73 -1.89
C LEU A 178 4.75 -6.43 -3.00
N ILE A 179 4.87 -7.75 -3.13
CA ILE A 179 4.09 -8.52 -4.12
C ILE A 179 2.61 -8.46 -3.79
N ALA A 180 2.21 -8.59 -2.52
CA ALA A 180 0.82 -8.50 -2.09
C ALA A 180 0.23 -7.13 -2.45
N SER A 181 0.93 -6.02 -2.12
CA SER A 181 0.50 -4.66 -2.48
C SER A 181 0.42 -4.42 -3.99
N LYS A 182 1.36 -4.97 -4.76
CA LYS A 182 1.31 -4.90 -6.25
C LYS A 182 0.10 -5.63 -6.82
N ILE A 183 -0.32 -6.74 -6.21
CA ILE A 183 -1.52 -7.47 -6.64
C ILE A 183 -2.76 -6.62 -6.35
N ALA A 184 -2.85 -6.03 -5.14
CA ALA A 184 -3.95 -5.15 -4.75
C ALA A 184 -4.07 -3.94 -5.67
N ALA A 185 -2.96 -3.23 -5.91
CA ALA A 185 -2.91 -2.06 -6.81
C ALA A 185 -3.33 -2.43 -8.24
N HIS A 186 -2.80 -3.54 -8.78
CA HIS A 186 -3.16 -3.99 -10.12
C HIS A 186 -4.65 -4.32 -10.26
N ALA A 187 -5.24 -4.98 -9.25
CA ALA A 187 -6.68 -5.26 -9.24
C ALA A 187 -7.51 -3.96 -9.24
N ALA A 188 -7.09 -2.96 -8.47
CA ALA A 188 -7.73 -1.65 -8.45
C ALA A 188 -7.57 -0.89 -9.78
N ASP A 189 -6.41 -0.96 -10.42
CA ASP A 189 -6.15 -0.33 -11.71
C ASP A 189 -7.10 -0.85 -12.81
N ILE A 190 -7.43 -2.14 -12.78
CA ILE A 190 -8.43 -2.73 -13.67
C ILE A 190 -9.81 -2.11 -13.42
N VAL A 191 -10.22 -2.00 -12.14
CA VAL A 191 -11.50 -1.40 -11.74
C VAL A 191 -11.58 0.07 -12.14
N LYS A 192 -10.48 0.81 -11.96
CA LYS A 192 -10.37 2.24 -12.33
C LYS A 192 -10.29 2.46 -13.83
N GLY A 193 -10.18 1.42 -14.65
CA GLY A 193 -10.04 1.51 -16.10
C GLY A 193 -8.71 2.13 -16.55
N VAL A 194 -7.66 1.97 -15.76
CA VAL A 194 -6.33 2.48 -16.12
C VAL A 194 -5.88 1.85 -17.43
N LYS A 195 -5.48 2.70 -18.38
CA LYS A 195 -5.10 2.27 -19.72
C LYS A 195 -3.98 1.21 -19.67
N GLY A 196 -4.22 0.06 -20.27
CA GLY A 196 -3.26 -1.05 -20.33
C GLY A 196 -3.27 -1.99 -19.12
N ALA A 197 -3.97 -1.69 -18.04
CA ALA A 197 -4.04 -2.55 -16.85
C ALA A 197 -4.58 -3.94 -17.22
N LEU A 198 -5.71 -4.00 -17.92
CA LEU A 198 -6.33 -5.26 -18.33
C LEU A 198 -5.53 -6.02 -19.42
N ASP A 199 -4.73 -5.33 -20.22
CA ASP A 199 -4.01 -5.92 -21.36
C ASP A 199 -3.07 -7.05 -20.92
N ARG A 200 -2.43 -6.88 -19.77
CA ARG A 200 -1.53 -7.88 -19.18
C ARG A 200 -2.28 -9.14 -18.77
N ASP A 201 -3.46 -9.00 -18.17
CA ASP A 201 -4.32 -10.14 -17.79
C ASP A 201 -4.86 -10.87 -19.01
N LEU A 202 -5.27 -10.15 -20.04
CA LEU A 202 -5.70 -10.73 -21.30
C LEU A 202 -4.56 -11.52 -21.97
N ALA A 203 -3.35 -10.96 -22.00
CA ALA A 203 -2.18 -11.66 -22.54
C ALA A 203 -1.85 -12.92 -21.72
N LEU A 204 -1.90 -12.84 -20.39
CA LEU A 204 -1.70 -13.98 -19.50
C LEU A 204 -2.80 -15.05 -19.70
N SER A 205 -4.05 -14.64 -19.85
CA SER A 205 -5.18 -15.54 -20.10
C SER A 205 -5.01 -16.30 -21.40
N ARG A 206 -4.59 -15.62 -22.48
CA ARG A 206 -4.28 -16.26 -23.77
C ARG A 206 -3.12 -17.26 -23.65
N ALA A 207 -2.04 -16.88 -22.95
CA ALA A 207 -0.90 -17.78 -22.68
C ALA A 207 -1.33 -18.99 -21.82
N ARG A 208 -2.23 -18.77 -20.85
CA ARG A 208 -2.78 -19.84 -20.00
C ARG A 208 -3.65 -20.80 -20.81
N LYS A 209 -4.51 -20.31 -21.69
CA LYS A 209 -5.33 -21.11 -22.60
C LYS A 209 -4.47 -22.05 -23.47
N LYS A 210 -3.34 -21.53 -23.98
CA LYS A 210 -2.37 -22.28 -24.80
C LYS A 210 -1.43 -23.21 -23.99
N LEU A 211 -1.51 -23.17 -22.66
CA LEU A 211 -0.56 -23.83 -21.75
C LEU A 211 0.90 -23.46 -22.07
N ASP A 212 1.12 -22.20 -22.48
CA ASP A 212 2.44 -21.62 -22.76
C ASP A 212 3.05 -21.09 -21.48
N TRP A 213 3.86 -21.90 -20.83
CA TRP A 213 4.46 -21.60 -19.53
C TRP A 213 5.55 -20.51 -19.61
N ASP A 214 6.23 -20.41 -20.73
CA ASP A 214 7.30 -19.41 -20.93
C ASP A 214 6.69 -18.01 -21.13
N ALA A 215 5.62 -17.93 -21.91
CA ALA A 215 4.86 -16.68 -22.03
C ALA A 215 4.22 -16.29 -20.70
N GLN A 216 3.60 -17.23 -19.96
CA GLN A 216 3.05 -16.95 -18.63
C GLN A 216 4.12 -16.43 -17.68
N LYS A 217 5.30 -17.04 -17.62
CA LYS A 217 6.41 -16.59 -16.76
C LYS A 217 6.82 -15.14 -17.01
N LYS A 218 6.75 -14.66 -18.25
CA LYS A 218 7.09 -13.28 -18.60
C LYS A 218 6.02 -12.26 -18.17
N LEU A 219 4.79 -12.73 -17.98
CA LEU A 219 3.63 -11.88 -17.70
C LEU A 219 3.24 -11.84 -16.21
N VAL A 220 3.61 -12.85 -15.41
CA VAL A 220 3.26 -12.90 -13.98
C VAL A 220 3.97 -11.80 -13.17
N ILE A 221 3.36 -11.37 -12.09
CA ILE A 221 3.91 -10.36 -11.17
C ILE A 221 5.19 -10.87 -10.50
N ASP A 222 5.23 -12.14 -10.08
CA ASP A 222 6.41 -12.79 -9.49
C ASP A 222 6.90 -13.98 -10.33
N PRO A 223 7.82 -13.76 -11.31
CA PRO A 223 8.39 -14.83 -12.11
C PRO A 223 9.26 -15.82 -11.32
N HIS A 224 9.80 -15.39 -10.17
CA HIS A 224 10.64 -16.23 -9.33
C HIS A 224 9.78 -17.28 -8.61
N LYS A 225 8.76 -16.87 -7.87
CA LYS A 225 7.81 -17.76 -7.18
C LYS A 225 7.10 -18.71 -8.16
N PHE A 226 6.72 -18.17 -9.34
CA PHE A 226 6.17 -18.95 -10.43
C PHE A 226 7.11 -20.09 -10.86
N SER A 227 8.38 -19.76 -11.11
CA SER A 227 9.40 -20.73 -11.56
C SER A 227 9.69 -21.78 -10.49
N GLU A 228 9.80 -21.37 -9.23
CA GLU A 228 10.05 -22.24 -8.08
C GLU A 228 8.93 -23.28 -7.92
N ILE A 229 7.68 -22.84 -7.92
CA ILE A 229 6.52 -23.73 -7.79
C ILE A 229 6.43 -24.69 -8.96
N ARG A 230 6.64 -24.21 -10.19
CA ARG A 230 6.64 -25.04 -11.39
C ARG A 230 7.76 -26.10 -11.37
N LYS A 231 8.96 -25.73 -10.89
CA LYS A 231 10.09 -26.65 -10.76
C LYS A 231 9.82 -27.76 -9.74
N LYS A 232 9.24 -27.39 -8.59
CA LYS A 232 8.91 -28.34 -7.50
C LYS A 232 7.75 -29.27 -7.86
N ARG A 233 6.82 -28.83 -8.71
CA ARG A 233 5.57 -29.55 -9.01
C ARG A 233 5.45 -29.87 -10.51
N ARG A 234 6.44 -30.52 -11.07
CA ARG A 234 6.44 -30.91 -12.47
C ARG A 234 5.32 -31.93 -12.77
N SER A 235 4.75 -31.83 -13.94
CA SER A 235 3.79 -32.80 -14.52
C SER A 235 4.42 -33.52 -15.73
N ALA A 236 4.07 -34.77 -15.92
CA ALA A 236 4.42 -35.50 -17.13
C ALA A 236 3.67 -34.97 -18.36
N SER A 237 2.56 -34.31 -18.18
CA SER A 237 1.76 -33.69 -19.25
C SER A 237 2.10 -32.21 -19.44
N LYS A 238 1.69 -31.63 -20.60
CA LYS A 238 1.77 -30.18 -20.83
C LYS A 238 0.96 -29.38 -19.82
N ALA A 239 -0.13 -29.93 -19.29
CA ALA A 239 -0.92 -29.31 -18.23
C ALA A 239 -0.19 -29.32 -16.87
N CYS A 240 -0.67 -28.50 -15.89
CA CYS A 240 -0.13 -28.54 -14.54
C CYS A 240 -0.51 -29.85 -13.82
N SER A 241 0.22 -30.19 -12.75
CA SER A 241 -0.02 -31.40 -11.97
C SER A 241 -1.33 -31.41 -11.19
N MET A 242 -2.01 -30.27 -11.05
CA MET A 242 -3.26 -30.17 -10.30
C MET A 242 -4.42 -30.87 -11.04
N CYS A 243 -4.62 -30.57 -12.32
CA CYS A 243 -5.72 -31.12 -13.12
C CYS A 243 -5.28 -32.23 -14.06
N GLY A 244 -3.99 -32.31 -14.45
CA GLY A 244 -3.45 -33.32 -15.33
C GLY A 244 -4.23 -33.46 -16.63
N GLU A 245 -4.80 -34.62 -16.85
CA GLU A 245 -5.60 -34.93 -18.05
C GLU A 245 -6.97 -34.24 -18.07
N TYR A 246 -7.50 -33.93 -16.91
CA TYR A 246 -8.80 -33.22 -16.71
C TYR A 246 -8.69 -31.69 -16.73
N CYS A 247 -7.58 -31.15 -17.23
CA CYS A 247 -7.40 -29.71 -17.35
C CYS A 247 -8.46 -29.09 -18.27
N ALA A 248 -9.30 -28.19 -17.71
CA ALA A 248 -10.36 -27.54 -18.46
C ALA A 248 -9.83 -26.83 -19.72
N MET A 249 -8.69 -26.13 -19.63
CA MET A 249 -8.06 -25.50 -20.80
C MET A 249 -7.72 -26.49 -21.91
N ARG A 250 -7.23 -27.68 -21.54
CA ARG A 250 -6.89 -28.73 -22.49
C ARG A 250 -8.14 -29.38 -23.10
N ILE A 251 -9.18 -29.59 -22.31
CA ILE A 251 -10.44 -30.18 -22.77
C ILE A 251 -11.14 -29.20 -23.71
N VAL A 252 -11.32 -27.97 -23.30
CA VAL A 252 -12.02 -26.95 -24.08
C VAL A 252 -11.33 -26.70 -25.42
N SER A 253 -9.98 -26.60 -25.45
CA SER A 253 -9.24 -26.40 -26.70
C SER A 253 -9.48 -27.53 -27.69
N ARG A 254 -9.62 -28.80 -27.24
CA ARG A 254 -9.90 -29.92 -28.12
C ARG A 254 -11.27 -29.85 -28.83
N PHE A 255 -12.26 -29.26 -28.15
CA PHE A 255 -13.61 -29.13 -28.72
C PHE A 255 -13.76 -27.85 -29.54
N LEU A 256 -13.17 -26.72 -29.10
CA LEU A 256 -13.29 -25.44 -29.81
C LEU A 256 -12.38 -25.36 -31.06
N ASP A 257 -11.20 -25.99 -31.03
CA ASP A 257 -10.30 -26.04 -32.21
C ASP A 257 -10.86 -26.89 -33.31
N SER A 258 -11.76 -27.87 -33.02
CA SER A 258 -12.44 -28.71 -34.03
C SER A 258 -13.49 -27.90 -34.82
N ASP A 259 -14.05 -26.82 -34.26
CA ASP A 259 -15.14 -26.03 -34.86
C ASP A 259 -14.70 -24.70 -35.44
N GLY A 260 -13.40 -24.39 -35.47
CA GLY A 260 -12.85 -23.12 -36.00
C GLY A 260 -13.24 -21.85 -35.24
N ARG A 261 -13.82 -21.99 -34.03
CA ARG A 261 -14.32 -20.87 -33.20
C ARG A 261 -13.38 -20.44 -32.05
N ALA A 262 -12.13 -20.88 -32.13
CA ALA A 262 -11.17 -20.65 -31.01
C ALA A 262 -10.85 -19.20 -30.71
N ASP A 263 -11.06 -18.28 -31.64
CA ASP A 263 -10.70 -16.87 -31.51
C ASP A 263 -11.86 -15.98 -31.08
N ASP A 264 -13.12 -16.45 -31.16
CA ASP A 264 -14.32 -15.64 -30.88
C ASP A 264 -14.75 -15.63 -29.40
N PHE A 265 -14.15 -16.43 -28.52
CA PHE A 265 -14.44 -16.43 -27.09
C PHE A 265 -13.33 -15.77 -26.29
N CYS A 266 -13.06 -14.50 -26.57
CA CYS A 266 -12.44 -13.59 -25.65
C CYS A 266 -13.51 -12.61 -25.18
N PHE A 267 -13.91 -12.71 -23.90
CA PHE A 267 -14.67 -11.66 -23.21
C PHE A 267 -13.82 -10.40 -23.08
#